data_746b42f85d4d00ce16249abc4b08d226
#
_entry.id   746b42f85d4d00ce16249abc4b08d226
#
_cell.length_a   1.000
_cell.length_b   1.000
_cell.length_c   1.000
_cell.angle_alpha   90.00
_cell.angle_beta   90.00
_cell.angle_gamma   90.00
#
_symmetry.space_group_name_H-M   'P 1'
#
loop_
_entity.id
_entity.type
_entity.pdbx_description
1 polymer ?
#
loop_
_entity_poly.entity_id
_entity_poly.type
_entity_poly.pdbx_seq_one_letter_code
_entity_poly.pdbx_strand_id
1 'polypeptide(L)'
;EDSIKNLIDYIHLNFKNKKLNLFFSCSDQKDPHKLLKPFEGLIDKIFLGGNIHDRLMPLDKVLLKTSDLNFNFIKMDSIQEIYNSVKISKPNEINLIIGSFYFSGEFFKFLLNDKDLPLSISSLNKLY
;
A
#
# COMPACT_ATOMS: atom_id res chain seq x y z
N GLU A 1 14.88 0.61 4.37
CA GLU A 1 15.34 0.12 3.08
C GLU A 1 15.56 -1.39 3.08
N ASP A 2 16.23 -1.90 4.10
CA ASP A 2 16.43 -3.36 4.20
C ASP A 2 15.12 -4.09 4.41
N SER A 3 14.17 -3.49 5.12
CA SER A 3 12.87 -4.12 5.36
C SER A 3 12.05 -4.21 4.07
N ILE A 4 12.15 -3.24 3.19
CA ILE A 4 11.46 -3.30 1.90
C ILE A 4 12.08 -4.37 1.01
N LYS A 5 13.40 -4.45 0.97
CA LYS A 5 14.08 -5.49 0.22
C LYS A 5 13.69 -6.87 0.72
N ASN A 6 13.66 -7.05 2.02
CA ASN A 6 13.26 -8.32 2.63
C ASN A 6 11.81 -8.68 2.30
N LEU A 7 10.93 -7.69 2.28
CA LEU A 7 9.53 -7.91 1.91
C LEU A 7 9.43 -8.36 0.45
N ILE A 8 10.16 -7.73 -0.45
CA ILE A 8 10.14 -8.08 -1.87
C ILE A 8 10.66 -9.50 -2.07
N ASP A 9 11.74 -9.88 -1.39
CA ASP A 9 12.27 -11.23 -1.44
C ASP A 9 11.25 -12.25 -0.94
N TYR A 10 10.57 -11.92 0.16
CA TYR A 10 9.51 -12.76 0.70
C TYR A 10 8.37 -12.96 -0.29
N ILE A 11 7.96 -11.90 -0.97
CA ILE A 11 6.90 -11.95 -1.98
C ILE A 11 7.32 -12.84 -3.15
N HIS A 12 8.54 -12.69 -3.64
CA HIS A 12 9.05 -13.53 -4.72
C HIS A 12 9.04 -15.01 -4.36
N LEU A 13 9.39 -15.33 -3.11
CA LEU A 13 9.44 -16.73 -2.68
C LEU A 13 8.06 -17.34 -2.49
N ASN A 14 7.12 -16.57 -1.97
CA ASN A 14 5.86 -17.14 -1.47
C ASN A 14 4.64 -16.85 -2.35
N PHE A 15 4.72 -15.86 -3.25
CA PHE A 15 3.57 -15.40 -4.02
C PHE A 15 3.91 -15.22 -5.51
N LYS A 16 4.68 -16.15 -6.08
CA LYS A 16 5.19 -16.03 -7.46
C LYS A 16 4.11 -15.83 -8.51
N ASN A 17 2.96 -16.46 -8.34
CA ASN A 17 1.88 -16.43 -9.33
C ASN A 17 0.73 -15.53 -8.91
N LYS A 18 0.94 -14.66 -7.91
CA LYS A 18 -0.08 -13.76 -7.42
C LYS A 18 0.11 -12.37 -8.00
N LYS A 19 -1.00 -11.72 -8.29
CA LYS A 19 -1.00 -10.32 -8.68
C LYS A 19 -0.91 -9.46 -7.42
N LEU A 20 -0.05 -8.46 -7.45
CA LEU A 20 0.15 -7.58 -6.29
C LEU A 20 -0.57 -6.26 -6.51
N ASN A 21 -1.35 -5.86 -5.52
CA ASN A 21 -1.96 -4.54 -5.42
C ASN A 21 -1.32 -3.82 -4.24
N LEU A 22 -0.73 -2.67 -4.50
CA LEU A 22 -0.08 -1.90 -3.44
C LEU A 22 -0.93 -0.69 -3.08
N PHE A 23 -1.28 -0.59 -1.81
CA PHE A 23 -1.97 0.56 -1.23
C PHE A 23 -0.94 1.34 -0.43
N PHE A 24 -0.69 2.58 -0.82
CA PHE A 24 0.44 3.34 -0.31
C PHE A 24 0.03 4.71 0.21
N SER A 25 0.62 5.07 1.32
CA SER A 25 0.68 6.44 1.81
C SER A 25 1.93 6.57 2.66
N CYS A 26 2.36 7.79 2.91
CA CYS A 26 3.48 8.01 3.81
C CYS A 26 3.31 9.33 4.52
N SER A 27 4.03 9.49 5.64
CA SER A 27 4.07 10.77 6.33
C SER A 27 4.93 11.75 5.53
N ASP A 28 4.74 13.05 5.84
CA ASP A 28 5.51 14.11 5.18
C ASP A 28 7.02 13.99 5.39
N GLN A 29 7.45 13.25 6.40
CA GLN A 29 8.86 13.08 6.75
C GLN A 29 9.53 11.93 6.02
N LYS A 30 8.78 11.13 5.27
CA LYS A 30 9.30 10.00 4.52
C LYS A 30 9.55 10.39 3.07
N ASP A 31 10.38 9.61 2.40
CA ASP A 31 10.66 9.80 0.98
C ASP A 31 9.89 8.75 0.17
N PRO A 32 8.78 9.13 -0.49
CA PRO A 32 7.99 8.16 -1.25
C PRO A 32 8.77 7.54 -2.41
N HIS A 33 9.71 8.27 -2.98
CA HIS A 33 10.53 7.74 -4.08
C HIS A 33 11.35 6.55 -3.61
N LYS A 34 12.01 6.67 -2.46
CA LYS A 34 12.81 5.57 -1.90
C LYS A 34 11.96 4.38 -1.53
N LEU A 35 10.74 4.62 -1.05
CA LEU A 35 9.86 3.55 -0.63
C LEU A 35 9.27 2.79 -1.81
N LEU A 36 8.97 3.46 -2.91
CA LEU A 36 8.29 2.87 -4.05
C LEU A 36 9.22 2.33 -5.13
N LYS A 37 10.41 2.92 -5.28
CA LYS A 37 11.32 2.52 -6.35
C LYS A 37 11.62 1.01 -6.37
N PRO A 38 11.81 0.32 -5.25
CA PRO A 38 12.08 -1.13 -5.28
C PRO A 38 10.97 -1.97 -5.88
N PHE A 39 9.74 -1.42 -5.98
CA PHE A 39 8.61 -2.14 -6.55
C PHE A 39 8.47 -1.96 -8.06
N GLU A 40 9.32 -1.17 -8.71
CA GLU A 40 9.28 -1.04 -10.16
C GLU A 40 9.51 -2.40 -10.82
N GLY A 41 8.71 -2.69 -11.85
CA GLY A 41 8.77 -3.98 -12.54
C GLY A 41 8.05 -5.10 -11.82
N LEU A 42 7.72 -4.93 -10.54
CA LEU A 42 7.00 -5.93 -9.74
C LEU A 42 5.52 -5.60 -9.64
N ILE A 43 5.19 -4.32 -9.56
CA ILE A 43 3.83 -3.83 -9.40
C ILE A 43 3.57 -2.78 -10.45
N ASP A 44 2.40 -2.87 -11.09
CA ASP A 44 1.97 -1.89 -12.09
C ASP A 44 1.12 -0.78 -11.48
N LYS A 45 0.17 -1.15 -10.62
CA LYS A 45 -0.79 -0.22 -10.04
C LYS A 45 -0.49 0.05 -8.58
N ILE A 46 -0.52 1.35 -8.22
CA ILE A 46 -0.38 1.78 -6.84
C ILE A 46 -1.58 2.64 -6.48
N PHE A 47 -2.27 2.27 -5.42
CA PHE A 47 -3.42 3.00 -4.89
C PHE A 47 -2.93 3.95 -3.80
N LEU A 48 -3.15 5.25 -4.00
CA LEU A 48 -2.65 6.28 -3.11
C LEU A 48 -3.75 6.81 -2.19
N GLY A 49 -3.48 6.85 -0.88
CA GLY A 49 -4.43 7.29 0.13
C GLY A 49 -3.97 8.50 0.93
N GLY A 50 -3.31 9.46 0.31
CA GLY A 50 -2.70 10.59 1.01
C GLY A 50 -3.66 11.56 1.67
N ASN A 51 -4.91 11.66 1.20
CA ASN A 51 -5.86 12.64 1.73
C ASN A 51 -6.73 12.09 2.87
N ILE A 52 -6.41 10.90 3.37
CA ILE A 52 -7.20 10.22 4.40
C ILE A 52 -6.95 10.82 5.79
N HIS A 53 -5.75 11.33 6.03
CA HIS A 53 -5.35 11.86 7.34
C HIS A 53 -4.40 13.04 7.16
N ASP A 54 -4.47 14.01 8.08
CA ASP A 54 -3.66 15.24 8.03
C ASP A 54 -2.16 14.98 8.08
N ARG A 55 -1.75 13.91 8.72
CA ARG A 55 -0.33 13.57 8.88
C ARG A 55 0.26 12.86 7.67
N LEU A 56 -0.57 12.53 6.70
CA LEU A 56 -0.10 11.89 5.49
C LEU A 56 0.32 12.92 4.45
N MET A 57 1.32 12.58 3.67
CA MET A 57 1.76 13.44 2.57
C MET A 57 0.62 13.61 1.56
N PRO A 58 0.30 14.84 1.15
CA PRO A 58 -0.73 15.06 0.15
C PRO A 58 -0.45 14.32 -1.16
N LEU A 59 -1.51 13.85 -1.82
CA LEU A 59 -1.38 13.07 -3.05
C LEU A 59 -0.56 13.77 -4.13
N ASP A 60 -0.78 15.07 -4.32
CA ASP A 60 -0.06 15.82 -5.35
C ASP A 60 1.45 15.85 -5.08
N LYS A 61 1.83 15.90 -3.82
CA LYS A 61 3.24 15.88 -3.43
C LYS A 61 3.86 14.51 -3.67
N VAL A 62 3.13 13.44 -3.38
CA VAL A 62 3.59 12.09 -3.67
C VAL A 62 3.80 11.92 -5.17
N LEU A 63 2.83 12.34 -5.98
CA LEU A 63 2.91 12.23 -7.43
C LEU A 63 4.09 13.02 -7.99
N LEU A 64 4.33 14.21 -7.46
CA LEU A 64 5.46 15.02 -7.90
C LEU A 64 6.81 14.36 -7.60
N LYS A 65 6.95 13.81 -6.38
CA LYS A 65 8.20 13.20 -5.95
C LYS A 65 8.49 11.86 -6.62
N THR A 66 7.49 11.24 -7.22
CA THR A 66 7.61 9.92 -7.86
C THR A 66 7.33 9.97 -9.36
N SER A 67 7.39 11.16 -9.94
CA SER A 67 7.02 11.36 -11.36
C SER A 67 7.91 10.60 -12.34
N ASP A 68 9.13 10.27 -11.94
CA ASP A 68 10.07 9.51 -12.77
C ASP A 68 9.90 7.99 -12.63
N LEU A 69 9.06 7.54 -11.71
CA LEU A 69 8.80 6.12 -11.52
C LEU A 69 7.68 5.65 -12.45
N ASN A 70 7.83 4.43 -12.95
CA ASN A 70 6.91 3.87 -13.93
C ASN A 70 5.80 3.06 -13.24
N PHE A 71 4.83 3.78 -12.67
CA PHE A 71 3.65 3.17 -12.06
C PHE A 71 2.38 3.82 -12.58
N ASN A 72 1.31 3.06 -12.56
CA ASN A 72 -0.03 3.57 -12.79
C ASN A 72 -0.65 3.90 -11.42
N PHE A 73 -0.69 5.20 -11.09
CA PHE A 73 -1.22 5.65 -9.80
C PHE A 73 -2.72 5.85 -9.85
N ILE A 74 -3.41 5.29 -8.86
CA ILE A 74 -4.86 5.43 -8.70
C ILE A 74 -5.10 6.16 -7.39
N LYS A 75 -5.75 7.32 -7.46
CA LYS A 75 -6.05 8.12 -6.27
C LYS A 75 -7.25 7.52 -5.53
N MET A 76 -7.12 7.40 -4.23
CA MET A 76 -8.19 6.99 -3.34
C MET A 76 -8.55 8.16 -2.43
N ASP A 77 -9.80 8.60 -2.46
CA ASP A 77 -10.24 9.78 -1.72
C ASP A 77 -10.63 9.47 -0.28
N SER A 78 -10.84 8.20 0.03
CA SER A 78 -11.25 7.80 1.37
C SER A 78 -10.76 6.40 1.70
N ILE A 79 -10.68 6.13 3.00
CA ILE A 79 -10.37 4.79 3.47
C ILE A 79 -11.45 3.79 3.04
N GLN A 80 -12.69 4.25 2.88
CA GLN A 80 -13.79 3.41 2.42
C GLN A 80 -13.54 2.88 1.01
N GLU A 81 -13.02 3.73 0.12
CA GLU A 81 -12.69 3.29 -1.24
C GLU A 81 -11.61 2.21 -1.24
N ILE A 82 -10.58 2.40 -0.40
CA ILE A 82 -9.50 1.42 -0.26
C ILE A 82 -10.05 0.10 0.25
N TYR A 83 -10.86 0.17 1.30
CA TYR A 83 -11.47 -1.00 1.89
C TYR A 83 -12.32 -1.77 0.88
N ASN A 84 -13.13 -1.06 0.10
CA ASN A 84 -13.96 -1.67 -0.94
C ASN A 84 -13.11 -2.35 -2.01
N SER A 85 -12.00 -1.74 -2.39
CA SER A 85 -11.08 -2.32 -3.37
C SER A 85 -10.46 -3.62 -2.87
N VAL A 86 -10.08 -3.66 -1.60
CA VAL A 86 -9.54 -4.88 -0.98
C VAL A 86 -10.60 -5.96 -0.93
N LYS A 87 -11.83 -5.59 -0.59
CA LYS A 87 -12.92 -6.54 -0.40
C LYS A 87 -13.31 -7.25 -1.70
N ILE A 88 -13.20 -6.58 -2.83
CA ILE A 88 -13.54 -7.17 -4.13
C ILE A 88 -12.36 -7.88 -4.80
N SER A 89 -11.21 -7.92 -4.15
CA SER A 89 -10.03 -8.58 -4.70
C SER A 89 -10.26 -10.07 -4.91
N LYS A 90 -9.66 -10.60 -5.97
CA LYS A 90 -9.78 -12.00 -6.32
C LYS A 90 -8.80 -12.85 -5.50
N PRO A 91 -9.04 -14.17 -5.38
CA PRO A 91 -8.16 -15.04 -4.60
C PRO A 91 -6.70 -15.08 -5.08
N ASN A 92 -6.45 -14.78 -6.37
CA ASN A 92 -5.10 -14.76 -6.90
C ASN A 92 -4.40 -13.41 -6.72
N GLU A 93 -5.02 -12.49 -6.00
CA GLU A 93 -4.44 -11.18 -5.74
C GLU A 93 -3.97 -11.06 -4.30
N ILE A 94 -2.85 -10.36 -4.11
CA ILE A 94 -2.30 -10.05 -2.79
C ILE A 94 -2.38 -8.53 -2.63
N ASN A 95 -2.95 -8.10 -1.52
CA ASN A 95 -3.06 -6.67 -1.20
C ASN A 95 -2.00 -6.31 -0.16
N LEU A 96 -1.09 -5.44 -0.54
CA LEU A 96 -0.05 -4.93 0.34
C LEU A 96 -0.43 -3.53 0.78
N ILE A 97 -0.33 -3.27 2.06
CA ILE A 97 -0.55 -1.93 2.61
C ILE A 97 0.77 -1.45 3.20
N ILE A 98 1.34 -0.43 2.58
CA ILE A 98 2.60 0.17 3.00
C ILE A 98 2.36 1.64 3.29
N GLY A 99 2.83 2.10 4.43
CA GLY A 99 2.68 3.50 4.75
C GLY A 99 2.84 3.80 6.22
N SER A 100 2.34 4.95 6.63
CA SER A 100 2.42 5.40 8.01
C SER A 100 1.40 4.68 8.90
N PHE A 101 1.63 4.78 10.21
CA PHE A 101 0.67 4.28 11.19
C PHE A 101 -0.72 4.88 11.04
N TYR A 102 -0.79 6.14 10.60
CA TYR A 102 -2.08 6.82 10.44
C TYR A 102 -2.93 6.14 9.36
N PHE A 103 -2.31 5.76 8.25
CA PHE A 103 -2.99 5.05 7.18
C PHE A 103 -3.41 3.65 7.63
N SER A 104 -2.47 2.90 8.20
CA SER A 104 -2.74 1.53 8.66
C SER A 104 -3.80 1.51 9.76
N GLY A 105 -3.73 2.46 10.69
CA GLY A 105 -4.71 2.56 11.78
C GLY A 105 -6.13 2.80 11.28
N GLU A 106 -6.29 3.71 10.32
CA GLU A 106 -7.60 3.97 9.75
C GLU A 106 -8.13 2.74 9.01
N PHE A 107 -7.27 2.05 8.28
CA PHE A 107 -7.68 0.85 7.57
C PHE A 107 -8.07 -0.29 8.53
N PHE A 108 -7.33 -0.45 9.62
CA PHE A 108 -7.62 -1.51 10.58
C PHE A 108 -8.96 -1.34 11.29
N LYS A 109 -9.46 -0.12 11.40
CA LYS A 109 -10.81 0.11 11.95
C LYS A 109 -11.86 -0.61 11.11
N PHE A 110 -11.69 -0.61 9.79
CA PHE A 110 -12.59 -1.35 8.91
C PHE A 110 -12.38 -2.86 9.03
N LEU A 111 -11.15 -3.32 9.11
CA LEU A 111 -10.85 -4.74 9.24
C LEU A 111 -11.45 -5.35 10.49
N LEU A 112 -11.44 -4.62 11.60
CA LEU A 112 -12.00 -5.12 12.86
C LEU A 112 -13.51 -5.33 12.77
N ASN A 113 -14.18 -4.65 11.87
CA ASN A 113 -15.62 -4.74 11.70
C ASN A 113 -16.03 -5.70 10.58
N ASP A 114 -15.08 -6.30 9.87
CA ASP A 114 -15.36 -7.23 8.79
C ASP A 114 -14.62 -8.55 9.03
N LYS A 115 -15.38 -9.56 9.43
CA LYS A 115 -14.83 -10.87 9.74
C LYS A 115 -14.47 -11.69 8.51
N ASP A 116 -14.91 -11.25 7.33
CA ASP A 116 -14.69 -11.99 6.09
C ASP A 116 -13.35 -11.67 5.43
N LEU A 117 -12.67 -10.62 5.90
CA LEU A 117 -11.37 -10.23 5.35
C LEU A 117 -10.23 -10.98 6.03
N PRO A 118 -9.24 -11.46 5.25
CA PRO A 118 -8.06 -12.12 5.82
C PRO A 118 -7.24 -11.15 6.68
N LEU A 119 -6.79 -11.60 7.83
CA LEU A 119 -5.99 -10.79 8.75
C LEU A 119 -4.51 -10.73 8.37
N SER A 120 -4.09 -11.45 7.32
CA SER A 120 -2.71 -11.45 6.86
C SER A 120 -2.19 -10.07 6.47
N ILE A 121 -3.07 -9.17 6.03
CA ILE A 121 -2.71 -7.80 5.70
C ILE A 121 -2.12 -7.07 6.91
N SER A 122 -2.70 -7.26 8.09
CA SER A 122 -2.20 -6.61 9.30
C SER A 122 -0.80 -7.09 9.69
N SER A 123 -0.48 -8.33 9.38
CA SER A 123 0.85 -8.87 9.67
C SER A 123 1.94 -8.18 8.86
N LEU A 124 1.66 -7.87 7.59
CA LEU A 124 2.61 -7.21 6.72
C LEU A 124 2.89 -5.78 7.18
N ASN A 125 1.89 -5.09 7.70
CA ASN A 125 2.05 -3.72 8.17
C ASN A 125 2.95 -3.59 9.38
N LYS A 126 3.14 -4.64 10.14
CA LYS A 126 4.02 -4.63 11.30
C LYS A 126 5.50 -4.54 10.95
N LEU A 127 5.84 -4.76 9.69
CA LEU A 127 7.20 -4.65 9.21
C LEU A 127 7.66 -3.21 9.04
N TYR A 128 6.74 -2.27 9.09
CA TYR A 128 6.96 -0.85 8.86
C TYR A 128 6.34 -0.05 9.98
#